data_09efa780913ac78791f065f21dc4977b
#
_entry.id   09efa780913ac78791f065f21dc4977b
#
_cell.length_a   1.000
_cell.length_b   1.000
_cell.length_c   1.000
_cell.angle_alpha   90.00
_cell.angle_beta   90.00
_cell.angle_gamma   90.00
#
_symmetry.space_group_name_H-M   'P 1'
#
loop_
_entity.id
_entity.type
_entity.pdbx_description
1 polymer ?
#
loop_
_entity_poly.entity_id
_entity_poly.type
_entity_poly.pdbx_seq_one_letter_code
_entity_poly.pdbx_strand_id
1 'polypeptide(L)'
;YNSTDALNLALFGMLASGDHAITTAVEHNAVLRPLEHLARFGGVEVDVVPFDAAGFVDPDDIARRFKPTTKVVAVNHASNVIGTVQPVAEIGRRCRERGIRLVVDASQTAGKIPIDVQAMHIDVLAFTGHKSLMGPTGIGGLCIQDDVVIRHTRAGGTGVRSAQRTHLDEYPWRLEYGTPNVMGIAGMHAGLSWILKTGLGAIEAHEMRLLRRLADGLRGIPGVTLYCQDSLADHIAVLIFNVDGVEAGSAGTMLDVDYDIACRTGLHCAPRVHEQLGIDKIHGAVRLGIGPFNTDAHIETAIGAVREIAATRARVPIT
;
A
#
# COMPACT_ATOMS: atom_id res chain seq x y z
N TYR A 1 3.03 -15.82 2.20
CA TYR A 1 4.45 -15.37 2.12
C TYR A 1 4.60 -13.85 2.20
N ASN A 2 3.69 -13.08 1.61
CA ASN A 2 3.65 -11.62 1.63
C ASN A 2 2.27 -11.15 1.13
N SER A 3 2.00 -9.83 1.19
CA SER A 3 0.73 -9.26 0.73
C SER A 3 0.47 -9.52 -0.76
N THR A 4 1.48 -9.53 -1.62
CA THR A 4 1.28 -9.83 -3.05
C THR A 4 0.74 -11.25 -3.25
N ASP A 5 1.27 -12.23 -2.53
CA ASP A 5 0.77 -13.60 -2.56
C ASP A 5 -0.66 -13.68 -1.99
N ALA A 6 -0.90 -13.01 -0.88
CA ALA A 6 -2.21 -12.90 -0.25
C ALA A 6 -3.28 -12.30 -1.20
N LEU A 7 -2.96 -11.18 -1.86
CA LEU A 7 -3.83 -10.53 -2.83
C LEU A 7 -4.09 -11.39 -4.07
N ASN A 8 -3.07 -12.13 -4.55
CA ASN A 8 -3.26 -13.09 -5.63
C ASN A 8 -4.23 -14.21 -5.23
N LEU A 9 -4.06 -14.79 -4.02
CA LEU A 9 -5.00 -15.81 -3.52
C LEU A 9 -6.43 -15.26 -3.47
N ALA A 10 -6.62 -14.05 -2.94
CA ALA A 10 -7.93 -13.42 -2.86
C ALA A 10 -8.52 -13.17 -4.26
N LEU A 11 -7.83 -12.42 -5.12
CA LEU A 11 -8.38 -11.97 -6.40
C LEU A 11 -8.62 -13.13 -7.38
N PHE A 12 -7.66 -14.05 -7.53
CA PHE A 12 -7.85 -15.23 -8.40
C PHE A 12 -8.84 -16.23 -7.81
N GLY A 13 -8.96 -16.29 -6.48
CA GLY A 13 -9.91 -17.20 -5.84
C GLY A 13 -11.34 -16.69 -5.80
N MET A 14 -11.55 -15.37 -5.87
CA MET A 14 -12.89 -14.75 -5.78
C MET A 14 -13.49 -14.40 -7.16
N LEU A 15 -12.67 -14.15 -8.17
CA LEU A 15 -13.10 -13.71 -9.49
C LEU A 15 -13.10 -14.85 -10.52
N ALA A 16 -14.03 -14.81 -11.46
CA ALA A 16 -14.18 -15.74 -12.58
C ALA A 16 -14.57 -14.99 -13.85
N SER A 17 -14.53 -15.71 -15.00
CA SER A 17 -14.97 -15.14 -16.28
C SER A 17 -16.42 -14.63 -16.21
N GLY A 18 -16.65 -13.42 -16.71
CA GLY A 18 -17.93 -12.73 -16.67
C GLY A 18 -18.15 -11.88 -15.42
N ASP A 19 -17.29 -11.97 -14.40
CA ASP A 19 -17.35 -11.11 -13.24
C ASP A 19 -16.76 -9.71 -13.54
N HIS A 20 -17.19 -8.74 -12.73
CA HIS A 20 -16.67 -7.40 -12.76
C HIS A 20 -15.97 -7.08 -11.43
N ALA A 21 -14.82 -6.42 -11.50
CA ALA A 21 -14.07 -5.91 -10.36
C ALA A 21 -13.83 -4.41 -10.50
N ILE A 22 -13.79 -3.71 -9.37
CA ILE A 22 -13.45 -2.29 -9.31
C ILE A 22 -12.18 -2.13 -8.46
N THR A 23 -11.28 -1.29 -8.91
CA THR A 23 -10.08 -0.91 -8.17
C THR A 23 -9.81 0.58 -8.35
N THR A 24 -8.69 1.08 -7.80
CA THR A 24 -8.41 2.51 -7.80
C THR A 24 -7.07 2.85 -8.45
N ALA A 25 -6.88 4.12 -8.80
CA ALA A 25 -5.60 4.59 -9.34
C ALA A 25 -4.51 4.74 -8.27
N VAL A 26 -4.83 4.65 -6.98
CA VAL A 26 -3.84 4.71 -5.89
C VAL A 26 -3.20 3.36 -5.58
N GLU A 27 -3.56 2.30 -6.31
CA GLU A 27 -3.13 0.92 -6.01
C GLU A 27 -1.66 0.64 -6.29
N HIS A 28 -1.13 -0.26 -5.48
CA HIS A 28 0.15 -0.91 -5.74
C HIS A 28 0.01 -1.98 -6.85
N ASN A 29 1.10 -2.29 -7.54
CA ASN A 29 1.15 -3.36 -8.55
C ASN A 29 0.71 -4.74 -8.03
N ALA A 30 0.71 -4.96 -6.71
CA ALA A 30 0.21 -6.18 -6.10
C ALA A 30 -1.31 -6.38 -6.29
N VAL A 31 -2.06 -5.30 -6.52
CA VAL A 31 -3.48 -5.29 -6.91
C VAL A 31 -3.63 -5.13 -8.42
N LEU A 32 -2.95 -4.15 -9.01
CA LEU A 32 -3.12 -3.81 -10.43
C LEU A 32 -2.76 -4.97 -11.36
N ARG A 33 -1.63 -5.63 -11.13
CA ARG A 33 -1.16 -6.70 -12.05
C ARG A 33 -2.02 -7.96 -12.02
N PRO A 34 -2.48 -8.48 -10.88
CA PRO A 34 -3.45 -9.56 -10.86
C PRO A 34 -4.77 -9.22 -11.56
N LEU A 35 -5.31 -8.01 -11.33
CA LEU A 35 -6.53 -7.57 -12.01
C LEU A 35 -6.33 -7.40 -13.53
N GLU A 36 -5.22 -6.84 -13.96
CA GLU A 36 -4.86 -6.74 -15.38
C GLU A 36 -4.71 -8.13 -16.02
N HIS A 37 -4.11 -9.08 -15.29
CA HIS A 37 -4.02 -10.47 -15.76
C HIS A 37 -5.41 -11.10 -15.92
N LEU A 38 -6.28 -10.93 -14.91
CA LEU A 38 -7.66 -11.43 -14.95
C LEU A 38 -8.47 -10.77 -16.09
N ALA A 39 -8.26 -9.48 -16.34
CA ALA A 39 -8.90 -8.80 -17.47
C ALA A 39 -8.45 -9.36 -18.82
N ARG A 40 -7.14 -9.58 -19.01
CA ARG A 40 -6.60 -10.05 -20.29
C ARG A 40 -6.87 -11.53 -20.58
N PHE A 41 -6.80 -12.37 -19.56
CA PHE A 41 -6.77 -13.82 -19.73
C PHE A 41 -7.90 -14.54 -18.98
N GLY A 42 -8.53 -13.90 -18.00
CA GLY A 42 -9.56 -14.49 -17.16
C GLY A 42 -10.99 -14.10 -17.54
N GLY A 43 -11.17 -13.18 -18.48
CA GLY A 43 -12.50 -12.70 -18.89
C GLY A 43 -13.21 -11.89 -17.78
N VAL A 44 -12.47 -11.24 -16.90
CA VAL A 44 -12.97 -10.32 -15.86
C VAL A 44 -12.98 -8.91 -16.41
N GLU A 45 -14.07 -8.20 -16.22
CA GLU A 45 -14.11 -6.75 -16.51
C GLU A 45 -13.54 -5.98 -15.31
N VAL A 46 -12.71 -4.95 -15.55
CA VAL A 46 -12.06 -4.17 -14.47
C VAL A 46 -12.22 -2.69 -14.72
N ASP A 47 -12.83 -2.00 -13.76
CA ASP A 47 -12.90 -0.55 -13.70
C ASP A 47 -11.87 0.01 -12.72
N VAL A 48 -11.23 1.13 -13.11
CA VAL A 48 -10.27 1.85 -12.25
C VAL A 48 -10.81 3.23 -11.92
N VAL A 49 -10.95 3.52 -10.63
CA VAL A 49 -11.47 4.79 -10.12
C VAL A 49 -10.31 5.75 -9.87
N PRO A 50 -10.33 6.98 -10.40
CA PRO A 50 -9.32 8.00 -10.13
C PRO A 50 -9.41 8.50 -8.68
N PHE A 51 -8.39 9.22 -8.24
CA PHE A 51 -8.37 9.98 -6.99
C PHE A 51 -8.47 11.48 -7.29
N ASP A 52 -8.82 12.28 -6.29
CA ASP A 52 -8.89 13.74 -6.39
C ASP A 52 -7.50 14.41 -6.28
N ALA A 53 -7.46 15.75 -6.36
CA ALA A 53 -6.20 16.51 -6.26
C ALA A 53 -5.50 16.35 -4.89
N ALA A 54 -6.25 15.98 -3.84
CA ALA A 54 -5.72 15.71 -2.51
C ALA A 54 -5.24 14.25 -2.34
N GLY A 55 -5.52 13.38 -3.31
CA GLY A 55 -5.08 11.99 -3.31
C GLY A 55 -6.09 11.01 -2.73
N PHE A 56 -7.37 11.40 -2.63
CA PHE A 56 -8.43 10.55 -2.09
C PHE A 56 -9.37 10.06 -3.19
N VAL A 57 -9.84 8.83 -3.03
CA VAL A 57 -10.86 8.24 -3.89
C VAL A 57 -12.24 8.55 -3.30
N ASP A 58 -13.16 9.06 -4.14
CA ASP A 58 -14.55 9.28 -3.75
C ASP A 58 -15.30 7.94 -3.69
N PRO A 59 -15.86 7.53 -2.54
CA PRO A 59 -16.69 6.32 -2.42
C PRO A 59 -17.91 6.32 -3.36
N ASP A 60 -18.45 7.49 -3.70
CA ASP A 60 -19.54 7.61 -4.65
C ASP A 60 -19.10 7.31 -6.09
N ASP A 61 -17.86 7.61 -6.44
CA ASP A 61 -17.29 7.24 -7.75
C ASP A 61 -17.14 5.73 -7.90
N ILE A 62 -16.81 5.03 -6.82
CA ILE A 62 -16.82 3.56 -6.78
C ILE A 62 -18.25 3.04 -6.94
N ALA A 63 -19.18 3.57 -6.15
CA ALA A 63 -20.57 3.10 -6.14
C ALA A 63 -21.29 3.32 -7.49
N ARG A 64 -20.98 4.40 -8.21
CA ARG A 64 -21.52 4.67 -9.56
C ARG A 64 -21.09 3.64 -10.61
N ARG A 65 -20.01 2.87 -10.36
CA ARG A 65 -19.52 1.81 -11.26
C ARG A 65 -20.05 0.42 -10.92
N PHE A 66 -20.88 0.27 -9.89
CA PHE A 66 -21.46 -1.02 -9.55
C PHE A 66 -22.36 -1.54 -10.67
N LYS A 67 -22.10 -2.78 -11.11
CA LYS A 67 -22.85 -3.54 -12.11
C LYS A 67 -23.46 -4.77 -11.44
N PRO A 68 -24.47 -5.42 -12.04
CA PRO A 68 -24.97 -6.72 -11.54
C PRO A 68 -23.89 -7.81 -11.46
N THR A 69 -22.87 -7.70 -12.29
CA THR A 69 -21.71 -8.62 -12.33
C THR A 69 -20.59 -8.22 -11.38
N THR A 70 -20.66 -7.07 -10.67
CA THR A 70 -19.63 -6.66 -9.74
C THR A 70 -19.54 -7.61 -8.56
N LYS A 71 -18.39 -8.24 -8.38
CA LYS A 71 -18.12 -9.19 -7.29
C LYS A 71 -17.16 -8.64 -6.24
N VAL A 72 -16.16 -7.88 -6.67
CA VAL A 72 -15.07 -7.43 -5.82
C VAL A 72 -14.79 -5.94 -6.05
N VAL A 73 -14.60 -5.22 -4.96
CA VAL A 73 -13.89 -3.93 -4.92
C VAL A 73 -12.56 -4.19 -4.22
N ALA A 74 -11.44 -3.87 -4.87
CA ALA A 74 -10.11 -4.06 -4.33
C ALA A 74 -9.42 -2.71 -4.19
N VAL A 75 -9.10 -2.31 -2.94
CA VAL A 75 -8.51 -1.01 -2.63
C VAL A 75 -7.36 -1.13 -1.66
N ASN A 76 -6.34 -0.28 -1.77
CA ASN A 76 -5.38 -0.13 -0.69
C ASN A 76 -5.97 0.74 0.44
N HIS A 77 -5.58 0.45 1.68
CA HIS A 77 -5.98 1.28 2.82
C HIS A 77 -5.21 2.60 2.88
N ALA A 78 -3.94 2.60 2.43
CA ALA A 78 -3.19 3.83 2.23
C ALA A 78 -2.20 3.70 1.07
N SER A 79 -2.04 4.80 0.32
CA SER A 79 -1.10 4.87 -0.78
C SER A 79 0.34 4.76 -0.29
N ASN A 80 1.09 3.85 -0.89
CA ASN A 80 2.53 3.72 -0.66
C ASN A 80 3.35 4.82 -1.35
N VAL A 81 2.72 5.73 -2.08
CA VAL A 81 3.34 6.82 -2.83
C VAL A 81 3.04 8.15 -2.15
N ILE A 82 1.76 8.53 -2.09
CA ILE A 82 1.31 9.84 -1.61
C ILE A 82 0.90 9.83 -0.14
N GLY A 83 0.82 8.66 0.50
CA GLY A 83 0.56 8.53 1.94
C GLY A 83 -0.90 8.69 2.37
N THR A 84 -1.82 9.02 1.48
CA THR A 84 -3.25 9.22 1.79
C THR A 84 -3.92 7.94 2.26
N VAL A 85 -4.67 8.00 3.35
CA VAL A 85 -5.49 6.91 3.89
C VAL A 85 -6.86 6.97 3.26
N GLN A 86 -7.22 5.96 2.49
CA GLN A 86 -8.47 5.93 1.74
C GLN A 86 -9.69 5.69 2.66
N PRO A 87 -10.89 6.19 2.31
CA PRO A 87 -12.09 6.09 3.12
C PRO A 87 -12.71 4.68 3.06
N VAL A 88 -11.93 3.66 3.48
CA VAL A 88 -12.27 2.23 3.38
C VAL A 88 -13.57 1.87 4.07
N ALA A 89 -13.87 2.48 5.23
CA ALA A 89 -15.11 2.20 5.96
C ALA A 89 -16.36 2.60 5.14
N GLU A 90 -16.31 3.75 4.48
CA GLU A 90 -17.43 4.22 3.63
C GLU A 90 -17.53 3.38 2.35
N ILE A 91 -16.40 3.02 1.73
CA ILE A 91 -16.36 2.11 0.59
C ILE A 91 -16.96 0.75 0.99
N GLY A 92 -16.58 0.21 2.14
CA GLY A 92 -17.07 -1.06 2.66
C GLY A 92 -18.58 -1.04 2.92
N ARG A 93 -19.10 0.04 3.49
CA ARG A 93 -20.54 0.23 3.68
C ARG A 93 -21.30 0.15 2.35
N ARG A 94 -20.80 0.87 1.29
CA ARG A 94 -21.39 0.84 -0.04
C ARG A 94 -21.35 -0.55 -0.68
N CYS A 95 -20.24 -1.25 -0.53
CA CYS A 95 -20.08 -2.63 -1.02
C CYS A 95 -21.08 -3.56 -0.35
N ARG A 96 -21.18 -3.51 0.98
CA ARG A 96 -22.06 -4.35 1.78
C ARG A 96 -23.54 -4.18 1.41
N GLU A 97 -23.99 -2.96 1.16
CA GLU A 97 -25.36 -2.65 0.73
C GLU A 97 -25.74 -3.32 -0.60
N ARG A 98 -24.76 -3.71 -1.41
CA ARG A 98 -24.92 -4.34 -2.73
C ARG A 98 -24.48 -5.79 -2.77
N GLY A 99 -24.05 -6.35 -1.65
CA GLY A 99 -23.51 -7.72 -1.59
C GLY A 99 -22.21 -7.91 -2.36
N ILE A 100 -21.44 -6.83 -2.54
CA ILE A 100 -20.12 -6.81 -3.20
C ILE A 100 -19.06 -7.02 -2.12
N ARG A 101 -18.03 -7.81 -2.40
CA ARG A 101 -16.95 -8.07 -1.45
C ARG A 101 -15.86 -6.99 -1.53
N LEU A 102 -15.40 -6.54 -0.36
CA LEU A 102 -14.31 -5.59 -0.22
C LEU A 102 -13.00 -6.31 0.15
N VAL A 103 -12.01 -6.21 -0.73
CA VAL A 103 -10.64 -6.67 -0.52
C VAL A 103 -9.76 -5.45 -0.26
N VAL A 104 -9.05 -5.43 0.87
CA VAL A 104 -8.21 -4.30 1.29
C VAL A 104 -6.75 -4.72 1.37
N ASP A 105 -5.88 -3.98 0.68
CA ASP A 105 -4.43 -4.06 0.87
C ASP A 105 -4.00 -3.16 2.03
N ALA A 106 -3.74 -3.75 3.17
CA ALA A 106 -3.27 -3.07 4.38
C ALA A 106 -1.73 -3.07 4.51
N SER A 107 -0.99 -3.31 3.43
CA SER A 107 0.48 -3.39 3.48
C SER A 107 1.18 -2.15 4.03
N GLN A 108 0.53 -0.99 3.96
CA GLN A 108 1.08 0.26 4.47
C GLN A 108 0.51 0.66 5.84
N THR A 109 -0.60 0.07 6.26
CA THR A 109 -1.36 0.51 7.42
C THR A 109 -1.39 -0.49 8.56
N ALA A 110 -1.28 -1.79 8.28
CA ALA A 110 -1.15 -2.81 9.32
C ALA A 110 0.10 -2.54 10.18
N GLY A 111 -0.10 -2.26 11.46
CA GLY A 111 0.95 -1.87 12.39
C GLY A 111 1.27 -0.36 12.44
N LYS A 112 0.52 0.50 11.69
CA LYS A 112 0.66 1.96 11.73
C LYS A 112 -0.57 2.66 12.27
N ILE A 113 -1.75 2.31 11.79
CA ILE A 113 -3.03 2.89 12.19
C ILE A 113 -4.02 1.78 12.57
N PRO A 114 -5.05 2.09 13.38
CA PRO A 114 -6.07 1.12 13.73
C PRO A 114 -6.86 0.63 12.51
N ILE A 115 -7.12 -0.67 12.46
CA ILE A 115 -7.97 -1.30 11.46
C ILE A 115 -8.96 -2.21 12.18
N ASP A 116 -10.25 -1.92 12.04
CA ASP A 116 -11.34 -2.77 12.53
C ASP A 116 -12.06 -3.34 11.30
N VAL A 117 -11.81 -4.60 11.00
CA VAL A 117 -12.36 -5.26 9.79
C VAL A 117 -13.89 -5.36 9.82
N GLN A 118 -14.51 -5.39 11.00
CA GLN A 118 -15.95 -5.43 11.13
C GLN A 118 -16.58 -4.05 10.98
N ALA A 119 -16.08 -3.06 11.69
CA ALA A 119 -16.57 -1.69 11.63
C ALA A 119 -16.34 -1.05 10.23
N MET A 120 -15.26 -1.44 9.56
CA MET A 120 -14.93 -0.98 8.19
C MET A 120 -15.56 -1.84 7.09
N HIS A 121 -16.32 -2.87 7.45
CA HIS A 121 -16.96 -3.80 6.50
C HIS A 121 -15.98 -4.44 5.49
N ILE A 122 -14.79 -4.80 5.96
CA ILE A 122 -13.76 -5.44 5.14
C ILE A 122 -14.00 -6.93 5.10
N ASP A 123 -14.17 -7.51 3.92
CA ASP A 123 -14.36 -8.95 3.73
C ASP A 123 -13.04 -9.71 3.74
N VAL A 124 -12.01 -9.13 3.11
CA VAL A 124 -10.67 -9.70 3.04
C VAL A 124 -9.64 -8.60 3.26
N LEU A 125 -8.78 -8.76 4.26
CA LEU A 125 -7.67 -7.87 4.55
C LEU A 125 -6.35 -8.58 4.25
N ALA A 126 -5.54 -8.05 3.32
CA ALA A 126 -4.21 -8.55 3.02
C ALA A 126 -3.14 -7.71 3.70
N PHE A 127 -2.10 -8.34 4.26
CA PHE A 127 -1.01 -7.66 4.94
C PHE A 127 0.33 -8.33 4.71
N THR A 128 1.43 -7.61 5.01
CA THR A 128 2.80 -8.13 4.93
C THR A 128 3.57 -7.87 6.22
N GLY A 129 4.37 -8.83 6.65
CA GLY A 129 5.08 -8.75 7.93
C GLY A 129 6.29 -7.81 7.93
N HIS A 130 6.99 -7.68 6.81
CA HIS A 130 8.29 -6.98 6.71
C HIS A 130 8.21 -5.44 6.61
N LYS A 131 7.02 -4.86 6.79
CA LYS A 131 6.81 -3.41 6.85
C LYS A 131 6.50 -3.00 8.30
N SER A 132 5.42 -2.27 8.50
CA SER A 132 5.08 -1.71 9.81
C SER A 132 4.68 -2.73 10.87
N LEU A 133 4.47 -4.00 10.51
CA LEU A 133 4.34 -5.09 11.47
C LEU A 133 5.67 -5.55 12.07
N MET A 134 6.80 -4.95 11.66
CA MET A 134 8.15 -5.19 12.21
C MET A 134 8.62 -6.65 12.17
N GLY A 135 8.03 -7.44 11.28
CA GLY A 135 8.41 -8.84 11.06
C GLY A 135 9.48 -9.00 9.97
N PRO A 136 10.04 -10.20 9.81
CA PRO A 136 10.99 -10.49 8.74
C PRO A 136 10.29 -10.58 7.37
N THR A 137 11.11 -10.66 6.31
CA THR A 137 10.65 -10.99 4.96
C THR A 137 10.09 -12.40 4.88
N GLY A 138 9.24 -12.69 3.88
CA GLY A 138 8.71 -14.04 3.65
C GLY A 138 7.52 -14.42 4.55
N ILE A 139 6.92 -13.45 5.25
CA ILE A 139 5.70 -13.64 6.02
C ILE A 139 4.68 -12.54 5.69
N GLY A 140 3.42 -12.90 5.63
CA GLY A 140 2.25 -12.07 5.41
C GLY A 140 1.01 -12.93 5.53
N GLY A 141 -0.17 -12.37 5.32
CA GLY A 141 -1.40 -13.14 5.48
C GLY A 141 -2.64 -12.45 4.97
N LEU A 142 -3.74 -13.17 5.12
CA LEU A 142 -5.10 -12.72 4.93
C LEU A 142 -5.87 -12.84 6.24
N CYS A 143 -6.67 -11.82 6.55
CA CYS A 143 -7.80 -11.93 7.46
C CYS A 143 -9.06 -11.99 6.60
N ILE A 144 -9.89 -13.01 6.79
CA ILE A 144 -11.04 -13.32 5.94
C ILE A 144 -12.27 -13.43 6.84
N GLN A 145 -13.38 -12.79 6.46
CA GLN A 145 -14.66 -12.95 7.14
C GLN A 145 -15.21 -14.37 6.92
N ASP A 146 -15.92 -14.90 7.92
CA ASP A 146 -16.37 -16.31 7.97
C ASP A 146 -17.25 -16.73 6.78
N ASP A 147 -18.01 -15.80 6.21
CA ASP A 147 -18.92 -16.03 5.07
C ASP A 147 -18.26 -15.85 3.69
N VAL A 148 -16.98 -15.51 3.65
CA VAL A 148 -16.24 -15.31 2.40
C VAL A 148 -15.60 -16.62 1.94
N VAL A 149 -15.91 -17.02 0.71
CA VAL A 149 -15.33 -18.19 0.08
C VAL A 149 -14.32 -17.78 -0.98
N ILE A 150 -13.06 -18.13 -0.73
CA ILE A 150 -11.95 -17.97 -1.68
C ILE A 150 -11.61 -19.37 -2.22
N ARG A 151 -11.71 -19.59 -3.52
CA ARG A 151 -11.30 -20.86 -4.14
C ARG A 151 -9.77 -20.98 -4.02
N HIS A 152 -9.28 -22.18 -3.75
CA HIS A 152 -7.85 -22.40 -3.80
C HIS A 152 -7.33 -22.21 -5.25
N THR A 153 -6.22 -21.54 -5.38
CA THR A 153 -5.53 -21.28 -6.66
C THR A 153 -4.30 -22.16 -6.80
N ARG A 154 -3.94 -22.86 -5.74
CA ARG A 154 -2.83 -23.80 -5.66
C ARG A 154 -3.25 -25.01 -4.83
N ALA A 155 -2.63 -26.14 -5.07
CA ALA A 155 -2.87 -27.38 -4.35
C ALA A 155 -1.54 -28.01 -3.94
N GLY A 156 -1.50 -28.70 -2.79
CA GLY A 156 -0.29 -29.33 -2.30
C GLY A 156 -0.48 -30.00 -0.96
N GLY A 157 0.64 -30.38 -0.33
CA GLY A 157 0.63 -30.97 0.99
C GLY A 157 0.21 -29.96 2.06
N THR A 158 -0.69 -30.38 2.94
CA THR A 158 -1.23 -29.56 4.05
C THR A 158 -0.79 -30.06 5.42
N GLY A 159 -0.05 -31.17 5.47
CA GLY A 159 0.36 -31.83 6.73
C GLY A 159 -0.76 -32.60 7.44
N VAL A 160 -2.00 -32.58 6.89
CA VAL A 160 -3.17 -33.29 7.45
C VAL A 160 -3.91 -34.05 6.35
N ARG A 161 -4.72 -35.07 6.74
CA ARG A 161 -5.58 -35.84 5.84
C ARG A 161 -4.86 -36.42 4.61
N SER A 162 -3.70 -37.03 4.79
CA SER A 162 -2.81 -37.50 3.72
C SER A 162 -3.46 -38.48 2.73
N ALA A 163 -4.52 -39.16 3.10
CA ALA A 163 -5.28 -40.07 2.23
C ALA A 163 -6.21 -39.36 1.25
N GLN A 164 -6.53 -38.09 1.46
CA GLN A 164 -7.38 -37.32 0.57
C GLN A 164 -6.61 -36.93 -0.69
N ARG A 165 -7.16 -37.25 -1.88
CA ARG A 165 -6.49 -37.00 -3.17
C ARG A 165 -6.64 -35.56 -3.66
N THR A 166 -7.72 -34.86 -3.28
CA THR A 166 -8.00 -33.48 -3.64
C THR A 166 -7.50 -32.55 -2.56
N HIS A 167 -7.22 -31.29 -2.90
CA HIS A 167 -6.89 -30.27 -1.91
C HIS A 167 -8.05 -30.06 -0.94
N LEU A 168 -7.77 -29.60 0.27
CA LEU A 168 -8.77 -29.45 1.33
C LEU A 168 -9.63 -28.18 1.09
N ASP A 169 -10.92 -28.28 1.40
CA ASP A 169 -11.88 -27.18 1.24
C ASP A 169 -12.07 -26.35 2.51
N GLU A 170 -11.54 -26.82 3.63
CA GLU A 170 -11.68 -26.13 4.92
C GLU A 170 -10.57 -25.11 5.15
N TYR A 171 -10.91 -23.96 5.71
CA TYR A 171 -9.90 -23.03 6.23
C TYR A 171 -9.22 -23.60 7.49
N PRO A 172 -7.92 -23.30 7.69
CA PRO A 172 -7.02 -22.52 6.83
C PRO A 172 -6.44 -23.30 5.65
N TRP A 173 -6.56 -24.64 5.63
CA TRP A 173 -5.90 -25.54 4.65
C TRP A 173 -6.30 -25.29 3.22
N ARG A 174 -7.49 -24.74 2.98
CA ARG A 174 -7.95 -24.33 1.64
C ARG A 174 -6.96 -23.41 0.94
N LEU A 175 -6.29 -22.52 1.68
CA LEU A 175 -5.36 -21.53 1.16
C LEU A 175 -3.91 -21.79 1.58
N GLU A 176 -3.68 -22.74 2.50
CA GLU A 176 -2.36 -23.09 3.02
C GLU A 176 -1.84 -24.36 2.34
N TYR A 177 -0.59 -24.35 1.92
CA TYR A 177 0.10 -25.47 1.29
C TYR A 177 1.60 -25.39 1.58
N GLY A 178 2.21 -26.57 1.72
CA GLY A 178 3.62 -26.70 2.09
C GLY A 178 3.89 -26.38 3.55
N THR A 179 5.13 -26.51 3.95
CA THR A 179 5.58 -26.22 5.31
C THR A 179 5.53 -24.71 5.56
N PRO A 180 4.86 -24.25 6.63
CA PRO A 180 4.78 -22.82 6.93
C PRO A 180 6.16 -22.25 7.31
N ASN A 181 6.33 -20.94 7.07
CA ASN A 181 7.54 -20.20 7.47
C ASN A 181 7.52 -19.93 8.99
N VAL A 182 7.84 -20.95 9.79
CA VAL A 182 7.81 -20.89 11.26
C VAL A 182 8.72 -19.79 11.80
N MET A 183 9.90 -19.61 11.21
CA MET A 183 10.83 -18.54 11.62
C MET A 183 10.27 -17.16 11.34
N GLY A 184 9.62 -16.97 10.19
CA GLY A 184 8.92 -15.72 9.86
C GLY A 184 7.75 -15.42 10.80
N ILE A 185 6.98 -16.46 11.17
CA ILE A 185 5.88 -16.33 12.15
C ILE A 185 6.42 -15.89 13.51
N ALA A 186 7.49 -16.54 14.00
CA ALA A 186 8.12 -16.19 15.28
C ALA A 186 8.66 -14.76 15.28
N GLY A 187 9.33 -14.34 14.18
CA GLY A 187 9.82 -12.98 14.04
C GLY A 187 8.71 -11.94 13.97
N MET A 188 7.62 -12.24 13.25
CA MET A 188 6.45 -11.35 13.20
C MET A 188 5.77 -11.24 14.57
N HIS A 189 5.69 -12.34 15.34
CA HIS A 189 5.17 -12.31 16.71
C HIS A 189 5.97 -11.36 17.61
N ALA A 190 7.30 -11.34 17.47
CA ALA A 190 8.15 -10.41 18.22
C ALA A 190 7.86 -8.94 17.83
N GLY A 191 7.75 -8.67 16.53
CA GLY A 191 7.37 -7.34 16.02
C GLY A 191 6.01 -6.87 16.52
N LEU A 192 4.99 -7.73 16.43
CA LEU A 192 3.64 -7.44 16.96
C LEU A 192 3.64 -7.19 18.47
N SER A 193 4.39 -8.00 19.23
CA SER A 193 4.54 -7.82 20.67
C SER A 193 5.15 -6.46 21.03
N TRP A 194 6.14 -6.01 20.24
CA TRP A 194 6.73 -4.69 20.41
C TRP A 194 5.73 -3.57 20.10
N ILE A 195 4.96 -3.68 19.01
CA ILE A 195 3.93 -2.70 18.64
C ILE A 195 2.86 -2.60 19.74
N LEU A 196 2.36 -3.72 20.22
CA LEU A 196 1.35 -3.77 21.28
C LEU A 196 1.86 -3.16 22.59
N LYS A 197 3.13 -3.39 22.94
CA LYS A 197 3.77 -2.81 24.13
C LYS A 197 4.00 -1.31 23.99
N THR A 198 4.42 -0.84 22.82
CA THR A 198 4.68 0.58 22.53
C THR A 198 3.37 1.37 22.42
N GLY A 199 2.33 0.74 21.88
CA GLY A 199 1.05 1.35 21.59
C GLY A 199 1.00 1.95 20.19
N LEU A 200 0.02 1.49 19.39
CA LEU A 200 -0.15 1.90 18.00
C LEU A 200 -0.32 3.43 17.88
N GLY A 201 -1.15 4.04 18.73
CA GLY A 201 -1.36 5.49 18.71
C GLY A 201 -0.11 6.32 19.07
N ALA A 202 0.80 5.78 19.90
CA ALA A 202 2.07 6.45 20.19
C ALA A 202 3.02 6.41 18.99
N ILE A 203 3.05 5.28 18.27
CA ILE A 203 3.82 5.12 17.02
C ILE A 203 3.30 6.10 15.96
N GLU A 204 1.99 6.10 15.72
CA GLU A 204 1.34 6.99 14.76
C GLU A 204 1.59 8.46 15.07
N ALA A 205 1.38 8.88 16.32
CA ALA A 205 1.59 10.27 16.74
C ALA A 205 3.05 10.71 16.52
N HIS A 206 4.02 9.85 16.84
CA HIS A 206 5.44 10.10 16.62
C HIS A 206 5.77 10.26 15.13
N GLU A 207 5.37 9.30 14.31
CA GLU A 207 5.63 9.31 12.87
C GLU A 207 4.98 10.52 12.18
N MET A 208 3.74 10.83 12.52
CA MET A 208 3.01 11.96 11.93
C MET A 208 3.55 13.32 12.39
N ARG A 209 4.07 13.43 13.60
CA ARG A 209 4.77 14.63 14.07
C ARG A 209 6.02 14.89 13.22
N LEU A 210 6.81 13.87 12.98
CA LEU A 210 8.01 13.94 12.13
C LEU A 210 7.66 14.24 10.67
N LEU A 211 6.60 13.63 10.16
CA LEU A 211 6.13 13.89 8.79
C LEU A 211 5.73 15.36 8.60
N ARG A 212 4.95 15.93 9.53
CA ARG A 212 4.56 17.34 9.46
C ARG A 212 5.78 18.24 9.41
N ARG A 213 6.77 18.00 10.30
CA ARG A 213 8.02 18.76 10.32
C ARG A 213 8.79 18.66 9.00
N LEU A 214 8.90 17.46 8.44
CA LEU A 214 9.53 17.22 7.14
C LEU A 214 8.78 17.96 6.01
N ALA A 215 7.48 17.79 5.91
CA ALA A 215 6.65 18.42 4.88
C ALA A 215 6.74 19.96 4.94
N ASP A 216 6.65 20.54 6.14
CA ASP A 216 6.77 21.99 6.33
C ASP A 216 8.17 22.50 5.94
N GLY A 217 9.21 21.77 6.32
CA GLY A 217 10.60 22.11 5.97
C GLY A 217 10.86 22.05 4.46
N LEU A 218 10.34 21.03 3.77
CA LEU A 218 10.50 20.87 2.33
C LEU A 218 9.66 21.87 1.53
N ARG A 219 8.42 22.17 1.99
CA ARG A 219 7.53 23.16 1.35
C ARG A 219 8.14 24.55 1.29
N GLY A 220 8.99 24.90 2.26
CA GLY A 220 9.72 26.17 2.30
C GLY A 220 10.95 26.25 1.39
N ILE A 221 11.30 25.20 0.65
CA ILE A 221 12.48 25.19 -0.21
C ILE A 221 12.08 25.56 -1.66
N PRO A 222 12.59 26.66 -2.24
CA PRO A 222 12.31 27.03 -3.61
C PRO A 222 12.71 25.93 -4.60
N GLY A 223 11.79 25.58 -5.53
CA GLY A 223 12.01 24.54 -6.51
C GLY A 223 11.76 23.11 -6.02
N VAL A 224 11.22 22.94 -4.80
CA VAL A 224 10.73 21.65 -4.31
C VAL A 224 9.21 21.59 -4.43
N THR A 225 8.70 20.54 -5.08
CA THR A 225 7.28 20.27 -5.22
C THR A 225 6.91 19.03 -4.40
N LEU A 226 5.94 19.18 -3.49
CA LEU A 226 5.29 18.08 -2.77
C LEU A 226 3.96 17.73 -3.46
N TYR A 227 3.56 16.45 -3.39
CA TYR A 227 2.33 15.97 -4.01
C TYR A 227 1.37 15.44 -2.95
N CYS A 228 0.09 15.88 -3.01
CA CYS A 228 -0.98 15.46 -2.11
C CYS A 228 -0.66 15.63 -0.62
N GLN A 229 0.02 16.73 -0.26
CA GLN A 229 0.50 17.00 1.10
C GLN A 229 0.00 18.35 1.66
N ASP A 230 -1.03 18.94 1.05
CA ASP A 230 -1.60 20.23 1.51
C ASP A 230 -2.25 20.10 2.88
N SER A 231 -2.91 18.96 3.11
CA SER A 231 -3.37 18.53 4.42
C SER A 231 -2.77 17.15 4.73
N LEU A 232 -2.28 16.95 5.95
CA LEU A 232 -1.81 15.68 6.46
C LEU A 232 -2.83 15.01 7.39
N ALA A 233 -4.10 15.43 7.33
CA ALA A 233 -5.22 14.64 7.85
C ALA A 233 -5.36 13.36 7.00
N ASP A 234 -5.67 12.25 7.63
CA ASP A 234 -5.82 10.95 6.96
C ASP A 234 -4.61 10.56 6.10
N HIS A 235 -3.40 10.68 6.69
CA HIS A 235 -2.15 10.28 6.06
C HIS A 235 -1.37 9.32 6.95
N ILE A 236 -0.55 8.50 6.31
CA ILE A 236 0.56 7.78 6.94
C ILE A 236 1.86 8.52 6.67
N ALA A 237 2.89 8.25 7.46
CA ALA A 237 4.17 8.96 7.39
C ALA A 237 5.02 8.59 6.16
N VAL A 238 4.47 8.89 4.98
CA VAL A 238 5.10 8.75 3.66
C VAL A 238 4.83 10.02 2.87
N LEU A 239 5.85 10.57 2.20
CA LEU A 239 5.69 11.67 1.26
C LEU A 239 6.57 11.49 0.02
N ILE A 240 6.13 12.07 -1.09
CA ILE A 240 6.93 12.17 -2.32
C ILE A 240 7.16 13.64 -2.67
N PHE A 241 8.30 13.88 -3.29
CA PHE A 241 8.67 15.20 -3.79
C PHE A 241 9.56 15.11 -5.03
N ASN A 242 9.62 16.21 -5.77
CA ASN A 242 10.60 16.44 -6.80
C ASN A 242 11.35 17.76 -6.55
N VAL A 243 12.57 17.83 -7.08
CA VAL A 243 13.36 19.05 -7.13
C VAL A 243 13.43 19.49 -8.59
N ASP A 244 13.01 20.70 -8.87
CA ASP A 244 12.99 21.25 -10.22
C ASP A 244 14.37 21.14 -10.89
N GLY A 245 14.43 20.62 -12.10
CA GLY A 245 15.66 20.47 -12.89
C GLY A 245 16.62 19.38 -12.39
N VAL A 246 16.22 18.59 -11.37
CA VAL A 246 16.97 17.43 -10.89
C VAL A 246 16.11 16.19 -11.08
N GLU A 247 16.58 15.20 -11.82
CA GLU A 247 15.88 13.93 -11.97
C GLU A 247 15.78 13.21 -10.62
N ALA A 248 14.64 12.56 -10.36
CA ALA A 248 14.39 11.86 -9.09
C ALA A 248 15.49 10.82 -8.75
N GLY A 249 15.98 10.07 -9.75
CA GLY A 249 17.08 9.11 -9.59
C GLY A 249 18.38 9.78 -9.14
N SER A 250 18.72 10.92 -9.76
CA SER A 250 19.91 11.72 -9.43
C SER A 250 19.81 12.30 -8.02
N ALA A 251 18.64 12.88 -7.67
CA ALA A 251 18.38 13.38 -6.32
C ALA A 251 18.50 12.28 -5.26
N GLY A 252 17.97 11.07 -5.56
CA GLY A 252 18.11 9.92 -4.68
C GLY A 252 19.55 9.46 -4.49
N THR A 253 20.35 9.47 -5.56
CA THR A 253 21.77 9.14 -5.48
C THR A 253 22.53 10.15 -4.61
N MET A 254 22.27 11.46 -4.76
CA MET A 254 22.87 12.48 -3.91
C MET A 254 22.48 12.30 -2.46
N LEU A 255 21.18 12.04 -2.17
CA LEU A 255 20.72 11.78 -0.81
C LEU A 255 21.44 10.60 -0.15
N ASP A 256 21.63 9.53 -0.88
CA ASP A 256 22.29 8.31 -0.39
C ASP A 256 23.81 8.52 -0.20
N VAL A 257 24.50 9.00 -1.25
CA VAL A 257 25.97 9.06 -1.29
C VAL A 257 26.54 10.22 -0.48
N ASP A 258 25.91 11.41 -0.59
CA ASP A 258 26.48 12.63 0.01
C ASP A 258 25.95 12.89 1.44
N TYR A 259 24.75 12.33 1.78
CA TYR A 259 24.10 12.64 3.05
C TYR A 259 23.72 11.39 3.89
N ASP A 260 24.02 10.17 3.40
CA ASP A 260 23.67 8.90 4.07
C ASP A 260 22.18 8.77 4.37
N ILE A 261 21.33 9.25 3.42
CA ILE A 261 19.88 9.22 3.52
C ILE A 261 19.32 8.19 2.56
N ALA A 262 18.92 7.03 3.08
CA ALA A 262 18.23 6.01 2.31
C ALA A 262 16.84 6.50 1.88
N CYS A 263 16.58 6.55 0.58
CA CYS A 263 15.31 6.89 0.00
C CYS A 263 14.96 5.94 -1.14
N ARG A 264 13.76 6.07 -1.67
CA ARG A 264 13.37 5.37 -2.89
C ARG A 264 12.99 6.37 -3.96
N THR A 265 13.35 6.07 -5.23
CA THR A 265 13.05 6.90 -6.39
C THR A 265 12.26 6.13 -7.44
N GLY A 266 11.62 6.84 -8.37
CA GLY A 266 10.89 6.29 -9.50
C GLY A 266 9.39 6.13 -9.26
N LEU A 267 8.78 5.09 -9.84
CA LEU A 267 7.32 4.89 -9.85
C LEU A 267 6.76 4.13 -8.62
N HIS A 268 7.59 3.75 -7.66
CA HIS A 268 7.22 3.13 -6.38
C HIS A 268 6.28 1.93 -6.48
N CYS A 269 6.27 1.21 -7.61
CA CYS A 269 5.37 0.10 -7.91
C CYS A 269 3.87 0.50 -7.91
N ALA A 270 3.55 1.76 -8.16
CA ALA A 270 2.20 2.30 -8.30
C ALA A 270 2.13 3.27 -9.48
N PRO A 271 2.25 2.78 -10.74
CA PRO A 271 2.42 3.62 -11.92
C PRO A 271 1.26 4.57 -12.15
N ARG A 272 0.02 4.14 -11.87
CA ARG A 272 -1.19 4.95 -12.08
C ARG A 272 -1.24 6.21 -11.21
N VAL A 273 -0.62 6.18 -10.02
CA VAL A 273 -0.46 7.39 -9.20
C VAL A 273 0.38 8.43 -9.95
N HIS A 274 1.50 8.00 -10.51
CA HIS A 274 2.42 8.90 -11.22
C HIS A 274 1.82 9.39 -12.55
N GLU A 275 1.12 8.52 -13.28
CA GLU A 275 0.36 8.87 -14.49
C GLU A 275 -0.67 9.96 -14.20
N GLN A 276 -1.49 9.79 -13.15
CA GLN A 276 -2.52 10.75 -12.79
C GLN A 276 -1.95 12.08 -12.26
N LEU A 277 -0.80 12.05 -11.57
CA LEU A 277 -0.08 13.25 -11.16
C LEU A 277 0.71 13.90 -12.31
N GLY A 278 0.84 13.25 -13.47
CA GLY A 278 1.59 13.74 -14.63
C GLY A 278 3.10 13.72 -14.44
N ILE A 279 3.62 12.93 -13.49
CA ILE A 279 5.06 12.83 -13.18
C ILE A 279 5.71 11.52 -13.64
N ASP A 280 4.98 10.67 -14.32
CA ASP A 280 5.49 9.45 -14.96
C ASP A 280 6.53 9.79 -16.04
N LYS A 281 6.30 10.87 -16.80
CA LYS A 281 7.17 11.35 -17.88
C LYS A 281 8.52 11.90 -17.39
N ILE A 282 8.62 12.28 -16.14
CA ILE A 282 9.86 12.73 -15.48
C ILE A 282 10.45 11.64 -14.57
N HIS A 283 10.14 10.38 -14.88
CA HIS A 283 10.62 9.19 -14.16
C HIS A 283 10.20 9.10 -12.68
N GLY A 284 9.06 9.71 -12.32
CA GLY A 284 8.47 9.61 -10.99
C GLY A 284 8.98 10.65 -9.99
N ALA A 285 9.19 10.25 -8.75
CA ALA A 285 9.55 11.14 -7.65
C ALA A 285 10.53 10.51 -6.67
N VAL A 286 11.09 11.31 -5.79
CA VAL A 286 11.78 10.85 -4.57
C VAL A 286 10.74 10.60 -3.50
N ARG A 287 10.83 9.47 -2.79
CA ARG A 287 9.96 9.13 -1.67
C ARG A 287 10.75 8.96 -0.39
N LEU A 288 10.30 9.63 0.66
CA LEU A 288 10.74 9.41 2.03
C LEU A 288 9.62 8.74 2.83
N GLY A 289 10.00 7.79 3.67
CA GLY A 289 9.11 7.11 4.60
C GLY A 289 9.69 7.21 6.00
N ILE A 290 8.84 7.57 6.97
CA ILE A 290 9.23 7.73 8.37
C ILE A 290 8.70 6.53 9.15
N GLY A 291 9.54 5.96 9.98
CA GLY A 291 9.21 4.87 10.88
C GLY A 291 9.44 5.26 12.36
N PRO A 292 9.11 4.34 13.29
CA PRO A 292 9.11 4.63 14.71
C PRO A 292 10.52 4.88 15.31
N PHE A 293 11.56 4.59 14.58
CA PHE A 293 12.96 4.79 15.01
C PHE A 293 13.61 6.06 14.43
N ASN A 294 12.89 6.79 13.57
CA ASN A 294 13.39 8.09 13.10
C ASN A 294 13.32 9.13 14.21
N THR A 295 14.20 10.12 14.12
CA THR A 295 14.35 11.20 15.10
C THR A 295 14.22 12.58 14.45
N ASP A 296 14.05 13.62 15.25
CA ASP A 296 14.05 15.00 14.75
C ASP A 296 15.37 15.35 14.04
N ALA A 297 16.50 14.82 14.50
CA ALA A 297 17.80 15.04 13.84
C ALA A 297 17.81 14.45 12.41
N HIS A 298 17.24 13.26 12.20
CA HIS A 298 17.13 12.68 10.85
C HIS A 298 16.28 13.57 9.93
N ILE A 299 15.22 14.18 10.45
CA ILE A 299 14.35 15.07 9.67
C ILE A 299 15.08 16.36 9.29
N GLU A 300 15.83 16.97 10.23
CA GLU A 300 16.62 18.16 9.94
C GLU A 300 17.71 17.89 8.90
N THR A 301 18.38 16.74 9.00
CA THR A 301 19.38 16.32 8.02
C THR A 301 18.73 16.18 6.63
N ALA A 302 17.55 15.57 6.54
CA ALA A 302 16.85 15.41 5.27
C ALA A 302 16.42 16.76 4.65
N ILE A 303 15.91 17.68 5.46
CA ILE A 303 15.55 19.04 5.01
C ILE A 303 16.79 19.79 4.53
N GLY A 304 17.89 19.72 5.27
CA GLY A 304 19.18 20.32 4.91
C GLY A 304 19.70 19.80 3.56
N ALA A 305 19.74 18.48 3.41
CA ALA A 305 20.19 17.81 2.20
C ALA A 305 19.37 18.22 0.96
N VAL A 306 18.03 18.19 1.06
CA VAL A 306 17.16 18.60 -0.06
C VAL A 306 17.36 20.08 -0.40
N ARG A 307 17.57 20.95 0.60
CA ARG A 307 17.87 22.38 0.38
C ARG A 307 19.18 22.57 -0.39
N GLU A 308 20.21 21.82 -0.05
CA GLU A 308 21.50 21.89 -0.75
C GLU A 308 21.39 21.37 -2.17
N ILE A 309 20.69 20.24 -2.38
CA ILE A 309 20.40 19.70 -3.73
C ILE A 309 19.64 20.73 -4.57
N ALA A 310 18.62 21.38 -4.03
CA ALA A 310 17.88 22.42 -4.75
C ALA A 310 18.73 23.65 -5.08
N ALA A 311 19.69 24.01 -4.23
CA ALA A 311 20.60 25.13 -4.44
C ALA A 311 21.68 24.85 -5.51
N THR A 312 22.08 23.59 -5.74
CA THR A 312 23.07 23.24 -6.78
C THR A 312 22.56 23.55 -8.16
N ARG A 313 21.23 23.46 -8.41
CA ARG A 313 20.57 23.84 -9.66
C ARG A 313 20.83 25.32 -10.05
N ALA A 314 20.83 26.22 -9.06
CA ALA A 314 21.04 27.65 -9.34
C ALA A 314 22.43 27.98 -9.90
N ARG A 315 23.35 27.00 -9.90
CA ARG A 315 24.74 27.16 -10.38
C ARG A 315 25.00 26.58 -11.75
N VAL A 316 24.06 25.83 -12.33
CA VAL A 316 24.18 25.28 -13.70
C VAL A 316 23.31 26.13 -14.64
N PRO A 317 23.88 26.96 -15.50
CA PRO A 317 23.12 27.67 -16.54
C PRO A 317 22.48 26.63 -17.47
N ILE A 318 21.18 26.78 -17.75
CA ILE A 318 20.52 26.02 -18.83
C ILE A 318 21.17 26.47 -20.14
N THR A 319 22.04 25.62 -20.71
CA THR A 319 22.60 25.78 -22.06
C THR A 319 21.60 25.30 -23.10
#